data_9636beaf1415a1910bf6585a5e39491d
#
_entry.id   9636beaf1415a1910bf6585a5e39491d
#
_cell.length_a   1.000
_cell.length_b   1.000
_cell.length_c   1.000
_cell.angle_alpha   90.00
_cell.angle_beta   90.00
_cell.angle_gamma   90.00
#
_symmetry.space_group_name_H-M   'P 1'
#
loop_
_entity.id
_entity.type
_entity.pdbx_description
1 polymer ?
#
loop_
_entity_poly.entity_id
_entity_poly.type
_entity_poly.pdbx_seq_one_letter_code
_entity_poly.pdbx_strand_id
1 'polypeptide(L)'
;MTTYRPENPLIVQGDQSVLAEVASPRFAEARDRLARFAELVKSPEHIHTYRITPLSVWNACAAGADPEEIVGALREYAKYAVPANVERTIRDAASRFGRLRIERDDAGLVLACDEAAVMEEVSRIQKVAAHLGPRLGATRFRVETGERG
;
A
#
# COMPACT_ATOMS: atom_id res chain seq x y z
N MET A 1 6.34 19.93 20.16
CA MET A 1 4.87 19.82 20.25
C MET A 1 4.49 18.35 20.22
N THR A 2 3.72 17.91 21.16
CA THR A 2 3.32 16.51 21.18
C THR A 2 2.10 16.30 20.29
N THR A 3 2.10 15.16 19.62
CA THR A 3 0.97 14.73 18.78
C THR A 3 0.23 13.56 19.41
N TYR A 4 0.39 13.40 20.74
CA TYR A 4 -0.29 12.33 21.45
C TYR A 4 -1.78 12.58 21.54
N ARG A 5 -2.56 11.65 21.01
CA ARG A 5 -4.03 11.70 21.01
C ARG A 5 -4.56 10.37 21.56
N PRO A 6 -4.84 10.30 22.87
CA PRO A 6 -5.22 9.02 23.49
C PRO A 6 -6.51 8.41 22.95
N GLU A 7 -7.40 9.20 22.37
CA GLU A 7 -8.65 8.69 21.80
C GLU A 7 -8.45 8.03 20.42
N ASN A 8 -7.30 8.24 19.78
CA ASN A 8 -7.05 7.67 18.47
C ASN A 8 -6.62 6.21 18.57
N PRO A 9 -7.06 5.34 17.63
CA PRO A 9 -6.83 3.91 17.73
C PRO A 9 -5.51 3.42 17.13
N LEU A 10 -4.83 4.20 16.28
CA LEU A 10 -3.70 3.68 15.52
C LEU A 10 -2.36 4.00 16.16
N ILE A 11 -1.49 3.00 16.16
CA ILE A 11 -0.09 3.17 16.55
C ILE A 11 0.74 2.75 15.34
N VAL A 12 1.34 3.74 14.67
CA VAL A 12 2.14 3.51 13.47
C VAL A 12 3.59 3.29 13.88
N GLN A 13 4.14 2.17 13.44
CA GLN A 13 5.52 1.77 13.80
C GLN A 13 6.46 1.96 12.61
N GLY A 14 7.75 2.15 12.92
CA GLY A 14 8.75 2.43 11.89
C GLY A 14 9.00 1.29 10.91
N ASP A 15 8.54 0.08 11.22
CA ASP A 15 8.64 -1.08 10.34
C ASP A 15 7.44 -1.21 9.39
N GLN A 16 6.62 -0.17 9.27
CA GLN A 16 5.42 -0.09 8.46
C GLN A 16 4.27 -0.97 8.97
N SER A 17 4.34 -1.45 10.21
CA SER A 17 3.17 -2.08 10.82
C SER A 17 2.35 -1.02 11.54
N VAL A 18 1.04 -1.26 11.60
CA VAL A 18 0.09 -0.38 12.27
C VAL A 18 -0.77 -1.21 13.21
N LEU A 19 -0.74 -0.85 14.49
CA LEU A 19 -1.60 -1.49 15.47
C LEU A 19 -2.88 -0.67 15.59
N ALA A 20 -4.01 -1.36 15.63
CA ALA A 20 -5.32 -0.71 15.77
C ALA A 20 -6.02 -1.21 17.03
N GLU A 21 -6.29 -0.30 17.95
CA GLU A 21 -6.92 -0.63 19.23
C GLU A 21 -8.44 -0.69 19.06
N VAL A 22 -8.99 -1.90 19.18
CA VAL A 22 -10.42 -2.16 18.97
C VAL A 22 -11.31 -1.40 19.93
N ALA A 23 -10.84 -1.16 21.15
CA ALA A 23 -11.62 -0.44 22.18
C ALA A 23 -11.74 1.06 21.93
N SER A 24 -10.98 1.61 21.00
CA SER A 24 -11.06 3.05 20.73
C SER A 24 -12.42 3.43 20.15
N PRO A 25 -12.99 4.57 20.57
CA PRO A 25 -14.27 5.02 20.00
C PRO A 25 -14.17 5.37 18.52
N ARG A 26 -12.96 5.57 18.00
CA ARG A 26 -12.74 5.87 16.59
C ARG A 26 -12.25 4.66 15.78
N PHE A 27 -12.26 3.47 16.39
CA PHE A 27 -11.72 2.27 15.73
C PHE A 27 -12.41 1.98 14.40
N ALA A 28 -13.74 1.98 14.36
CA ALA A 28 -14.49 1.58 13.17
C ALA A 28 -14.16 2.48 11.96
N GLU A 29 -14.12 3.79 12.16
CA GLU A 29 -13.81 4.72 11.07
C GLU A 29 -12.35 4.61 10.65
N ALA A 30 -11.43 4.43 11.62
CA ALA A 30 -10.02 4.26 11.33
C ALA A 30 -9.77 2.97 10.56
N ARG A 31 -10.41 1.89 10.98
CA ARG A 31 -10.31 0.59 10.31
C ARG A 31 -10.74 0.69 8.85
N ASP A 32 -11.85 1.36 8.59
CA ASP A 32 -12.36 1.48 7.23
C ASP A 32 -11.41 2.28 6.33
N ARG A 33 -10.79 3.30 6.88
CA ARG A 33 -9.79 4.09 6.14
C ARG A 33 -8.50 3.28 5.92
N LEU A 34 -8.04 2.61 6.98
CA LEU A 34 -6.80 1.83 6.94
C LEU A 34 -6.89 0.67 5.96
N ALA A 35 -8.04 0.03 5.87
CA ALA A 35 -8.24 -1.12 4.99
C ALA A 35 -8.02 -0.77 3.50
N ARG A 36 -8.09 0.50 3.14
CA ARG A 36 -7.88 0.92 1.75
C ARG A 36 -6.42 0.85 1.31
N PHE A 37 -5.47 0.94 2.26
CA PHE A 37 -4.06 1.04 1.93
C PHE A 37 -3.14 0.17 2.79
N ALA A 38 -3.70 -0.69 3.62
CA ALA A 38 -2.92 -1.59 4.47
C ALA A 38 -3.56 -2.96 4.51
N GLU A 39 -2.74 -3.98 4.72
CA GLU A 39 -3.21 -5.36 4.78
C GLU A 39 -3.37 -5.80 6.22
N LEU A 40 -4.49 -6.45 6.54
CA LEU A 40 -4.70 -7.03 7.87
C LEU A 40 -3.83 -8.27 8.00
N VAL A 41 -2.96 -8.26 9.00
CA VAL A 41 -2.02 -9.37 9.26
C VAL A 41 -2.53 -10.27 10.38
N LYS A 42 -2.99 -9.65 11.48
CA LYS A 42 -3.51 -10.37 12.64
C LYS A 42 -4.68 -9.59 13.22
N SER A 43 -5.67 -10.32 13.72
CA SER A 43 -6.84 -9.69 14.33
C SER A 43 -7.20 -10.30 15.67
N PRO A 44 -6.26 -10.31 16.65
CA PRO A 44 -6.61 -10.75 17.98
C PRO A 44 -7.66 -9.82 18.60
N GLU A 45 -8.30 -10.29 19.66
CA GLU A 45 -9.53 -9.69 20.21
C GLU A 45 -9.44 -8.18 20.49
N HIS A 46 -8.30 -7.72 20.97
CA HIS A 46 -8.17 -6.32 21.44
C HIS A 46 -7.36 -5.41 20.54
N ILE A 47 -6.46 -5.96 19.75
CA ILE A 47 -5.57 -5.18 18.88
C ILE A 47 -5.44 -5.89 17.55
N HIS A 48 -5.78 -5.19 16.47
CA HIS A 48 -5.55 -5.69 15.12
C HIS A 48 -4.22 -5.15 14.60
N THR A 49 -3.47 -5.97 13.89
CA THR A 49 -2.20 -5.57 13.29
C THR A 49 -2.36 -5.51 11.78
N TYR A 50 -2.02 -4.36 11.21
CA TYR A 50 -2.02 -4.13 9.77
C TYR A 50 -0.59 -3.89 9.31
N ARG A 51 -0.36 -4.07 8.04
CA ARG A 51 0.94 -3.78 7.42
C ARG A 51 0.75 -2.95 6.17
N ILE A 52 1.56 -1.90 6.04
CA ILE A 52 1.59 -1.08 4.84
C ILE A 52 2.71 -1.63 3.96
N THR A 53 2.38 -2.04 2.74
CA THR A 53 3.34 -2.58 1.79
C THR A 53 3.28 -1.77 0.51
N PRO A 54 4.32 -1.84 -0.36
CA PRO A 54 4.22 -1.19 -1.66
C PRO A 54 2.96 -1.61 -2.42
N LEU A 55 2.61 -2.90 -2.37
CA LEU A 55 1.42 -3.40 -3.05
C LEU A 55 0.15 -2.81 -2.46
N SER A 56 0.06 -2.71 -1.13
CA SER A 56 -1.14 -2.13 -0.51
C SER A 56 -1.31 -0.65 -0.85
N VAL A 57 -0.21 0.09 -0.95
CA VAL A 57 -0.23 1.49 -1.39
C VAL A 57 -0.67 1.59 -2.85
N TRP A 58 -0.13 0.71 -3.70
CA TRP A 58 -0.49 0.69 -5.13
C TRP A 58 -1.97 0.38 -5.32
N ASN A 59 -2.53 -0.56 -4.55
CA ASN A 59 -3.95 -0.86 -4.62
C ASN A 59 -4.79 0.36 -4.27
N ALA A 60 -4.39 1.11 -3.26
CA ALA A 60 -5.09 2.34 -2.87
C ALA A 60 -5.03 3.38 -3.99
N CYS A 61 -3.84 3.57 -4.59
CA CYS A 61 -3.67 4.52 -5.68
C CYS A 61 -4.47 4.12 -6.91
N ALA A 62 -4.55 2.82 -7.20
CA ALA A 62 -5.35 2.31 -8.31
C ALA A 62 -6.84 2.58 -8.10
N ALA A 63 -7.28 2.64 -6.85
CA ALA A 63 -8.66 2.98 -6.50
C ALA A 63 -8.91 4.49 -6.45
N GLY A 64 -7.90 5.30 -6.75
CA GLY A 64 -8.03 6.75 -6.81
C GLY A 64 -7.46 7.51 -5.62
N ALA A 65 -6.82 6.83 -4.68
CA ALA A 65 -6.25 7.51 -3.52
C ALA A 65 -4.97 8.26 -3.87
N ASP A 66 -4.81 9.42 -3.27
CA ASP A 66 -3.60 10.22 -3.36
C ASP A 66 -2.69 9.84 -2.17
N PRO A 67 -1.36 9.80 -2.34
CA PRO A 67 -0.47 9.50 -1.20
C PRO A 67 -0.66 10.46 -0.03
N GLU A 68 -1.01 11.71 -0.27
CA GLU A 68 -1.27 12.65 0.83
C GLU A 68 -2.55 12.31 1.60
N GLU A 69 -3.53 11.69 0.95
CA GLU A 69 -4.72 11.18 1.64
C GLU A 69 -4.35 10.02 2.58
N ILE A 70 -3.45 9.14 2.13
CA ILE A 70 -2.99 8.02 2.94
C ILE A 70 -2.24 8.52 4.18
N VAL A 71 -1.28 9.42 3.97
CA VAL A 71 -0.51 10.01 5.06
C VAL A 71 -1.44 10.78 6.01
N GLY A 72 -2.38 11.53 5.44
CA GLY A 72 -3.34 12.29 6.23
C GLY A 72 -4.23 11.41 7.09
N ALA A 73 -4.66 10.26 6.56
CA ALA A 73 -5.46 9.31 7.33
C ALA A 73 -4.65 8.76 8.52
N LEU A 74 -3.38 8.41 8.30
CA LEU A 74 -2.54 7.94 9.39
C LEU A 74 -2.38 9.01 10.47
N ARG A 75 -2.13 10.26 10.06
CA ARG A 75 -1.99 11.37 11.00
C ARG A 75 -3.28 11.64 11.77
N GLU A 76 -4.41 11.52 11.11
CA GLU A 76 -5.71 11.80 11.73
C GLU A 76 -6.03 10.77 12.82
N TYR A 77 -5.72 9.51 12.59
CA TYR A 77 -6.09 8.43 13.50
C TYR A 77 -4.97 7.91 14.37
N ALA A 78 -3.75 8.41 14.21
CA ALA A 78 -2.60 7.96 15.00
C ALA A 78 -2.66 8.51 16.43
N LYS A 79 -2.38 7.63 17.39
CA LYS A 79 -2.29 8.00 18.79
C LYS A 79 -1.02 8.80 19.06
N TYR A 80 0.06 8.46 18.38
CA TYR A 80 1.36 9.11 18.48
C TYR A 80 1.76 9.67 17.13
N ALA A 81 2.86 10.43 17.08
CA ALA A 81 3.36 10.96 15.82
C ALA A 81 3.66 9.83 14.83
N VAL A 82 3.30 10.02 13.57
CA VAL A 82 3.63 9.06 12.53
C VAL A 82 5.12 9.16 12.21
N PRO A 83 5.87 8.04 12.22
CA PRO A 83 7.29 8.09 11.88
C PRO A 83 7.52 8.65 10.47
N ALA A 84 8.53 9.51 10.35
CA ALA A 84 8.82 10.16 9.07
C ALA A 84 9.19 9.15 7.98
N ASN A 85 9.87 8.05 8.35
CA ASN A 85 10.24 7.02 7.39
C ASN A 85 9.03 6.30 6.82
N VAL A 86 7.96 6.17 7.59
CA VAL A 86 6.72 5.55 7.11
C VAL A 86 6.07 6.45 6.06
N GLU A 87 5.98 7.75 6.33
CA GLU A 87 5.43 8.70 5.36
C GLU A 87 6.24 8.71 4.07
N ARG A 88 7.57 8.67 4.21
CA ARG A 88 8.46 8.63 3.05
C ARG A 88 8.25 7.37 2.22
N THR A 89 8.14 6.23 2.89
CA THR A 89 7.92 4.94 2.22
C THR A 89 6.61 4.96 1.43
N ILE A 90 5.55 5.53 2.00
CA ILE A 90 4.26 5.63 1.32
C ILE A 90 4.39 6.51 0.08
N ARG A 91 5.03 7.67 0.20
CA ARG A 91 5.21 8.59 -0.93
C ARG A 91 6.07 7.99 -2.03
N ASP A 92 7.12 7.25 -1.66
CA ASP A 92 7.98 6.58 -2.62
C ASP A 92 7.23 5.48 -3.36
N ALA A 93 6.46 4.67 -2.65
CA ALA A 93 5.67 3.60 -3.27
C ALA A 93 4.65 4.19 -4.24
N ALA A 94 3.94 5.26 -3.83
CA ALA A 94 2.96 5.91 -4.69
C ALA A 94 3.60 6.52 -5.94
N SER A 95 4.80 7.10 -5.78
CA SER A 95 5.55 7.65 -6.92
C SER A 95 5.91 6.57 -7.92
N ARG A 96 6.31 5.40 -7.43
CA ARG A 96 6.62 4.26 -8.30
C ARG A 96 5.38 3.75 -9.02
N PHE A 97 4.23 3.73 -8.34
CA PHE A 97 2.98 3.35 -8.97
C PHE A 97 2.68 4.25 -10.17
N GLY A 98 2.95 5.55 -10.06
CA GLY A 98 2.71 6.49 -11.14
C GLY A 98 3.53 6.23 -12.39
N ARG A 99 4.56 5.40 -12.30
CA ARG A 99 5.40 5.01 -13.44
C ARG A 99 4.98 3.69 -14.09
N LEU A 100 4.03 2.99 -13.48
CA LEU A 100 3.53 1.73 -14.01
C LEU A 100 2.33 1.98 -14.91
N ARG A 101 2.24 1.22 -15.99
CA ARG A 101 1.13 1.28 -16.92
C ARG A 101 0.69 -0.13 -17.29
N ILE A 102 -0.62 -0.27 -17.50
CA ILE A 102 -1.15 -1.46 -18.15
C ILE A 102 -1.48 -1.06 -19.57
N GLU A 103 -0.83 -1.72 -20.52
CA GLU A 103 -1.02 -1.46 -21.95
C GLU A 103 -1.62 -2.70 -22.58
N ARG A 104 -2.28 -2.52 -23.73
CA ARG A 104 -2.82 -3.64 -24.49
C ARG A 104 -2.10 -3.71 -25.83
N ASP A 105 -1.68 -4.93 -26.18
CA ASP A 105 -1.15 -5.19 -27.51
C ASP A 105 -1.99 -6.31 -28.16
N ASP A 106 -1.58 -6.78 -29.34
CA ASP A 106 -2.33 -7.80 -30.09
C ASP A 106 -2.47 -9.13 -29.35
N ALA A 107 -1.56 -9.41 -28.43
CA ALA A 107 -1.53 -10.66 -27.68
C ALA A 107 -2.18 -10.56 -26.31
N GLY A 108 -2.54 -9.35 -25.83
CA GLY A 108 -3.19 -9.17 -24.54
C GLY A 108 -2.65 -7.99 -23.75
N LEU A 109 -2.62 -8.13 -22.43
CA LEU A 109 -2.22 -7.06 -21.53
C LEU A 109 -0.72 -7.13 -21.22
N VAL A 110 -0.11 -5.96 -21.10
CA VAL A 110 1.32 -5.79 -20.77
C VAL A 110 1.44 -4.81 -19.62
N LEU A 111 2.21 -5.21 -18.61
CA LEU A 111 2.63 -4.29 -17.55
C LEU A 111 3.90 -3.61 -18.00
N ALA A 112 3.89 -2.29 -18.08
CA ALA A 112 5.01 -1.47 -18.52
C ALA A 112 5.39 -0.43 -17.49
N CYS A 113 6.66 -0.06 -17.47
CA CYS A 113 7.19 0.95 -16.57
C CYS A 113 8.30 1.71 -17.28
N ASP A 114 8.45 2.99 -16.97
CA ASP A 114 9.49 3.82 -17.58
C ASP A 114 10.89 3.54 -17.05
N GLU A 115 11.00 2.90 -15.89
CA GLU A 115 12.28 2.59 -15.26
C GLU A 115 12.45 1.10 -15.03
N ALA A 116 13.56 0.54 -15.54
CA ALA A 116 13.85 -0.89 -15.37
C ALA A 116 14.00 -1.27 -13.89
N ALA A 117 14.58 -0.38 -13.07
CA ALA A 117 14.75 -0.65 -11.64
C ALA A 117 13.42 -0.85 -10.93
N VAL A 118 12.42 -0.04 -11.28
CA VAL A 118 11.06 -0.17 -10.71
C VAL A 118 10.43 -1.47 -11.18
N MET A 119 10.60 -1.83 -12.46
CA MET A 119 10.07 -3.07 -13.00
C MET A 119 10.69 -4.29 -12.30
N GLU A 120 11.99 -4.27 -12.03
CA GLU A 120 12.65 -5.33 -11.29
C GLU A 120 12.06 -5.49 -9.89
N GLU A 121 11.84 -4.38 -9.22
CA GLU A 121 11.26 -4.39 -7.88
C GLU A 121 9.84 -4.97 -7.90
N VAL A 122 9.02 -4.53 -8.85
CA VAL A 122 7.64 -5.02 -9.00
C VAL A 122 7.61 -6.51 -9.28
N SER A 123 8.49 -6.98 -10.16
CA SER A 123 8.52 -8.39 -10.56
C SER A 123 8.93 -9.32 -9.43
N ARG A 124 9.56 -8.80 -8.38
CA ARG A 124 9.95 -9.58 -7.21
C ARG A 124 8.85 -9.68 -6.17
N ILE A 125 7.79 -8.88 -6.28
CA ILE A 125 6.66 -8.95 -5.36
C ILE A 125 5.88 -10.21 -5.69
N GLN A 126 5.82 -11.13 -4.73
CA GLN A 126 5.28 -12.47 -4.97
C GLN A 126 3.84 -12.46 -5.49
N LYS A 127 2.99 -11.59 -4.95
CA LYS A 127 1.61 -11.49 -5.40
C LYS A 127 1.50 -10.98 -6.82
N VAL A 128 2.38 -10.07 -7.23
CA VAL A 128 2.41 -9.54 -8.59
C VAL A 128 3.02 -10.56 -9.54
N ALA A 129 4.13 -11.18 -9.12
CA ALA A 129 4.83 -12.17 -9.95
C ALA A 129 3.92 -13.33 -10.36
N ALA A 130 2.97 -13.71 -9.50
CA ALA A 130 2.02 -14.79 -9.79
C ALA A 130 1.13 -14.47 -11.00
N HIS A 131 0.95 -13.19 -11.34
CA HIS A 131 0.12 -12.75 -12.44
C HIS A 131 0.92 -12.33 -13.67
N LEU A 132 2.26 -12.36 -13.57
CA LEU A 132 3.12 -11.99 -14.69
C LEU A 132 3.47 -13.21 -15.52
N GLY A 133 3.36 -13.03 -16.82
CA GLY A 133 3.81 -14.04 -17.79
C GLY A 133 5.24 -13.76 -18.21
N PRO A 134 5.60 -14.12 -19.45
CA PRO A 134 6.97 -13.93 -19.96
C PRO A 134 7.40 -12.46 -19.93
N ARG A 135 8.67 -12.26 -19.61
CA ARG A 135 9.27 -10.94 -19.67
C ARG A 135 9.49 -10.55 -21.13
N LEU A 136 8.97 -9.40 -21.52
CA LEU A 136 9.06 -8.89 -22.88
C LEU A 136 10.25 -7.96 -23.08
N GLY A 137 10.85 -7.50 -21.98
CA GLY A 137 11.97 -6.60 -22.00
C GLY A 137 12.29 -6.10 -20.60
N ALA A 138 13.26 -5.18 -20.48
CA ALA A 138 13.67 -4.67 -19.18
C ALA A 138 12.52 -3.94 -18.44
N THR A 139 11.57 -3.40 -19.19
CA THR A 139 10.48 -2.57 -18.63
C THR A 139 9.10 -3.11 -18.96
N ARG A 140 9.00 -4.35 -19.45
CA ARG A 140 7.70 -4.92 -19.86
C ARG A 140 7.57 -6.38 -19.48
N PHE A 141 6.37 -6.73 -19.00
CA PHE A 141 5.97 -8.11 -18.72
C PHE A 141 4.60 -8.38 -19.29
N ARG A 142 4.40 -9.60 -19.80
CA ARG A 142 3.06 -10.06 -20.17
C ARG A 142 2.25 -10.26 -18.89
N VAL A 143 0.98 -9.85 -18.90
CA VAL A 143 0.07 -10.06 -17.76
C VAL A 143 -0.83 -11.24 -18.08
N GLU A 144 -0.92 -12.19 -17.15
CA GLU A 144 -1.82 -13.33 -17.30
C GLU A 144 -3.27 -12.86 -17.19
N THR A 145 -4.07 -13.18 -18.20
CA THR A 145 -5.42 -12.62 -18.35
C THR A 145 -6.48 -13.26 -17.48
N GLY A 146 -6.21 -14.40 -16.92
CA GLY A 146 -7.19 -15.10 -16.08
C GLY A 146 -7.37 -14.48 -14.70
N GLU A 147 -6.45 -13.62 -14.29
CA GLU A 147 -6.45 -13.09 -12.95
C GLU A 147 -6.18 -11.59 -12.96
N ARG A 148 -7.15 -10.86 -12.45
CA ARG A 148 -7.04 -9.42 -12.30
C ARG A 148 -6.89 -9.11 -10.83
N GLY A 149 -5.67 -9.01 -10.43
CA GLY A 149 -5.40 -8.71 -9.05
C GLY A 149 -5.20 -7.25 -8.80
#